data_cc84d5de7357eea61433ea52c48f90a4
#
_entry.id   cc84d5de7357eea61433ea52c48f90a4
#
_cell.length_a   1.000
_cell.length_b   1.000
_cell.length_c   1.000
_cell.angle_alpha   90.00
_cell.angle_beta   90.00
_cell.angle_gamma   90.00
#
_symmetry.space_group_name_H-M   'P 1'
#
loop_
_entity.id
_entity.type
_entity.pdbx_description
1 polymer ?
#
loop_
_entity_poly.entity_id
_entity_poly.type
_entity_poly.pdbx_seq_one_letter_code
_entity_poly.pdbx_strand_id
1 'polypeptide(L)'
;MFVPDKKKRTFDAIVVGSGISGGWSAKELCEKGLKTLVLERGRDVKHIVDYPTTMTQPWEFEHRGQLNHDFKKENPIISKCYAFYEGTTQFFVKDKEHPYVQEKPFDWIRGYQVGGKSLLWARQTQRWSKFDFEGPARDGFAVEWPVTYDEMAPWYSHVEKFAGISGNKDGLDTLPDGEFLPPHEMNCVEDYFSQKVAQKYGKDRHVIIGRAAHLTKPNQIHFDQGRAQCQNRTICERGCPYGGYFSSNASTIPWAMKTGKMTLRPDSVVHSIIFDDKLGKATGVRVIDANTKEMTEYYAKIIFVNAAAINTNLILLNSTSARFPNGLGNDSGVLGKYVAFHNYRARVSGEYEGFLDKTTEGKRPNSPYIPRFRNVLKQETDFLRGYAAGFGANRMSWNKNEGLGETLKDNLAKREYGNWSVGSHMMGETIPRESNFVALDKTLKDPFGMPQLRISVDYDNNDEKMVKDYIDQMTEMFTMAGFTNIRANDSKQPAGLDIHEMGGVRMGKDPKTSMLNGFNQLHACKNVIVTDGACMTSTSTQNPSLTYMAFSARAVDYAVKEMKKKNL
;
A
#
# COMPACT_ATOMS: atom_id res chain seq x y z
N MET A 1 7.84 42.77 -11.15
CA MET A 1 7.85 41.31 -11.01
C MET A 1 8.72 40.94 -9.82
N PHE A 2 8.12 40.61 -8.68
CA PHE A 2 8.87 40.24 -7.48
C PHE A 2 9.46 38.86 -7.75
N VAL A 3 10.77 38.74 -7.97
CA VAL A 3 11.48 37.45 -7.99
C VAL A 3 11.60 36.97 -6.54
N PRO A 4 10.83 36.01 -6.10
CA PRO A 4 10.93 35.55 -4.72
C PRO A 4 12.35 35.02 -4.47
N ASP A 5 12.90 35.36 -3.32
CA ASP A 5 14.26 35.03 -2.91
C ASP A 5 14.53 33.52 -3.06
N LYS A 6 15.37 33.15 -4.03
CA LYS A 6 15.78 31.76 -4.32
C LYS A 6 16.32 31.07 -3.06
N LYS A 7 16.97 31.82 -2.16
CA LYS A 7 17.52 31.30 -0.91
C LYS A 7 16.45 30.77 0.04
N LYS A 8 15.25 31.38 0.08
CA LYS A 8 14.11 30.91 0.89
C LYS A 8 13.48 29.62 0.36
N ARG A 9 13.74 29.27 -0.91
CA ARG A 9 13.21 28.08 -1.60
C ARG A 9 14.26 26.99 -1.81
N THR A 10 15.39 27.05 -1.10
CA THR A 10 16.48 26.07 -1.18
C THR A 10 16.56 25.24 0.10
N PHE A 11 16.61 23.93 -0.07
CA PHE A 11 16.65 22.91 0.96
C PHE A 11 17.83 21.97 0.75
N ASP A 12 18.15 21.11 1.72
CA ASP A 12 19.10 20.02 1.51
C ASP A 12 18.45 18.86 0.76
N ALA A 13 17.19 18.58 1.07
CA ALA A 13 16.39 17.55 0.43
C ALA A 13 14.96 18.01 0.12
N ILE A 14 14.39 17.47 -0.97
CA ILE A 14 12.96 17.54 -1.27
C ILE A 14 12.40 16.12 -1.27
N VAL A 15 11.24 15.93 -0.61
CA VAL A 15 10.44 14.71 -0.65
C VAL A 15 9.12 15.02 -1.32
N VAL A 16 8.82 14.35 -2.43
CA VAL A 16 7.58 14.48 -3.17
C VAL A 16 6.61 13.39 -2.71
N GLY A 17 5.50 13.79 -2.11
CA GLY A 17 4.52 12.91 -1.46
C GLY A 17 4.82 12.72 0.03
N SER A 18 3.78 12.69 0.84
CA SER A 18 3.82 12.53 2.30
C SER A 18 3.25 11.20 2.78
N GLY A 19 2.96 10.29 1.86
CA GLY A 19 2.44 8.95 2.12
C GLY A 19 3.43 8.06 2.87
N ILE A 20 3.21 6.75 2.82
CA ILE A 20 3.97 5.79 3.63
C ILE A 20 5.49 5.86 3.38
N SER A 21 5.92 5.93 2.12
CA SER A 21 7.34 6.04 1.74
C SER A 21 7.90 7.45 1.98
N GLY A 22 7.14 8.49 1.59
CA GLY A 22 7.58 9.87 1.73
C GLY A 22 7.67 10.32 3.18
N GLY A 23 6.70 9.93 4.02
CA GLY A 23 6.76 10.16 5.47
C GLY A 23 8.00 9.51 6.12
N TRP A 24 8.35 8.30 5.69
CA TRP A 24 9.57 7.62 6.14
C TRP A 24 10.82 8.34 5.68
N SER A 25 10.91 8.70 4.40
CA SER A 25 12.04 9.45 3.86
C SER A 25 12.23 10.79 4.58
N ALA A 26 11.14 11.52 4.83
CA ALA A 26 11.18 12.78 5.57
C ALA A 26 11.69 12.61 7.00
N LYS A 27 11.19 11.59 7.72
CA LYS A 27 11.65 11.25 9.07
C LYS A 27 13.15 11.01 9.10
N GLU A 28 13.65 10.10 8.27
CA GLU A 28 15.07 9.72 8.25
C GLU A 28 15.98 10.90 7.85
N LEU A 29 15.58 11.71 6.86
CA LEU A 29 16.34 12.89 6.44
C LEU A 29 16.41 13.94 7.55
N CYS A 30 15.30 14.22 8.21
CA CYS A 30 15.24 15.22 9.30
C CYS A 30 16.01 14.79 10.54
N GLU A 31 15.96 13.51 10.93
CA GLU A 31 16.77 12.95 12.02
C GLU A 31 18.27 13.03 11.73
N LYS A 32 18.66 12.90 10.46
CA LYS A 32 20.06 13.06 10.02
C LYS A 32 20.47 14.55 9.86
N GLY A 33 19.57 15.48 10.24
CA GLY A 33 19.85 16.93 10.32
C GLY A 33 19.61 17.72 9.02
N LEU A 34 19.10 17.11 7.96
CA LEU A 34 18.88 17.78 6.68
C LEU A 34 17.62 18.67 6.72
N LYS A 35 17.76 19.90 6.23
CA LYS A 35 16.62 20.78 5.99
C LYS A 35 15.80 20.23 4.82
N THR A 36 14.63 19.67 5.13
CA THR A 36 13.82 18.87 4.21
C THR A 36 12.49 19.56 3.90
N LEU A 37 12.17 19.73 2.62
CA LEU A 37 10.87 20.14 2.15
C LEU A 37 10.05 18.90 1.76
N VAL A 38 8.86 18.77 2.32
CA VAL A 38 7.89 17.73 1.95
C VAL A 38 6.74 18.39 1.19
N LEU A 39 6.51 17.96 -0.03
CA LEU A 39 5.47 18.45 -0.93
C LEU A 39 4.35 17.43 -1.04
N GLU A 40 3.15 17.81 -0.64
CA GLU A 40 1.96 16.96 -0.74
C GLU A 40 0.94 17.57 -1.69
N ARG A 41 0.46 16.77 -2.64
CA ARG A 41 -0.52 17.20 -3.65
C ARG A 41 -1.85 17.63 -3.04
N GLY A 42 -2.29 16.92 -2.00
CA GLY A 42 -3.58 17.12 -1.37
C GLY A 42 -3.54 18.05 -0.15
N ARG A 43 -4.70 18.22 0.44
CA ARG A 43 -4.92 19.05 1.63
C ARG A 43 -4.16 18.58 2.86
N ASP A 44 -3.96 19.43 3.82
CA ASP A 44 -3.49 19.05 5.15
C ASP A 44 -4.55 18.20 5.86
N VAL A 45 -4.12 17.07 6.45
CA VAL A 45 -4.93 16.24 7.34
C VAL A 45 -4.13 15.98 8.60
N LYS A 46 -4.45 16.76 9.64
CA LYS A 46 -3.80 16.66 10.94
C LYS A 46 -4.33 15.48 11.73
N HIS A 47 -3.40 14.74 12.35
CA HIS A 47 -3.75 13.63 13.23
C HIS A 47 -4.72 14.08 14.32
N ILE A 48 -5.76 13.28 14.56
CA ILE A 48 -6.89 13.52 15.50
C ILE A 48 -7.82 14.65 15.02
N VAL A 49 -7.28 15.83 14.69
CA VAL A 49 -8.07 17.04 14.42
C VAL A 49 -8.97 16.87 13.20
N ASP A 50 -8.43 16.30 12.12
CA ASP A 50 -9.14 16.20 10.84
C ASP A 50 -9.72 14.79 10.57
N TYR A 51 -10.19 14.13 11.65
CA TYR A 51 -10.90 12.85 11.59
C TYR A 51 -12.38 13.01 11.97
N PRO A 52 -13.20 13.70 11.14
CA PRO A 52 -14.53 14.15 11.53
C PRO A 52 -15.51 13.01 11.87
N THR A 53 -15.31 11.84 11.26
CA THR A 53 -16.23 10.71 11.39
C THR A 53 -15.75 9.63 12.35
N THR A 54 -14.56 9.80 12.98
CA THR A 54 -13.94 8.74 13.79
C THR A 54 -14.73 8.35 15.04
N MET A 55 -15.58 9.26 15.55
CA MET A 55 -16.44 9.01 16.72
C MET A 55 -17.93 8.91 16.38
N THR A 56 -18.31 9.17 15.12
CA THR A 56 -19.70 9.13 14.65
C THR A 56 -20.23 7.70 14.74
N GLN A 57 -21.38 7.53 15.37
CA GLN A 57 -22.04 6.23 15.51
C GLN A 57 -22.81 5.86 14.23
N PRO A 58 -23.08 4.58 13.96
CA PRO A 58 -23.76 4.17 12.72
C PRO A 58 -25.13 4.83 12.51
N TRP A 59 -25.86 5.12 13.59
CA TRP A 59 -27.19 5.75 13.53
C TRP A 59 -27.15 7.28 13.37
N GLU A 60 -25.98 7.91 13.54
CA GLU A 60 -25.79 9.34 13.32
C GLU A 60 -25.47 9.68 11.87
N PHE A 61 -25.10 8.69 11.07
CA PHE A 61 -24.93 8.88 9.62
C PHE A 61 -26.27 9.00 8.92
N GLU A 62 -26.37 9.91 7.95
CA GLU A 62 -27.57 10.13 7.14
C GLU A 62 -28.04 8.85 6.45
N HIS A 63 -27.10 8.08 5.90
CA HIS A 63 -27.37 6.82 5.18
C HIS A 63 -26.89 5.58 5.95
N ARG A 64 -26.81 5.65 7.29
CA ARG A 64 -26.38 4.53 8.15
C ARG A 64 -25.02 3.95 7.79
N GLY A 65 -24.12 4.81 7.29
CA GLY A 65 -22.78 4.42 6.84
C GLY A 65 -22.72 3.85 5.41
N GLN A 66 -23.84 3.80 4.71
CA GLN A 66 -23.90 3.37 3.31
C GLN A 66 -23.74 4.56 2.36
N LEU A 67 -23.19 4.33 1.18
CA LEU A 67 -23.23 5.32 0.11
C LEU A 67 -24.63 5.35 -0.52
N ASN A 68 -25.17 6.54 -0.78
CA ASN A 68 -26.41 6.65 -1.53
C ASN A 68 -26.23 6.22 -3.01
N HIS A 69 -27.35 5.96 -3.68
CA HIS A 69 -27.34 5.44 -5.04
C HIS A 69 -26.72 6.42 -6.04
N ASP A 70 -27.07 7.70 -5.97
CA ASP A 70 -26.61 8.72 -6.91
C ASP A 70 -25.10 8.95 -6.76
N PHE A 71 -24.60 8.98 -5.53
CA PHE A 71 -23.18 9.09 -5.26
C PHE A 71 -22.38 7.91 -5.84
N LYS A 72 -22.88 6.66 -5.71
CA LYS A 72 -22.28 5.47 -6.34
C LYS A 72 -22.25 5.58 -7.87
N LYS A 73 -23.34 6.06 -8.46
CA LYS A 73 -23.43 6.26 -9.91
C LYS A 73 -22.45 7.31 -10.43
N GLU A 74 -22.20 8.34 -9.65
CA GLU A 74 -21.20 9.37 -10.00
C GLU A 74 -19.75 8.91 -9.80
N ASN A 75 -19.51 7.95 -8.91
CA ASN A 75 -18.21 7.46 -8.50
C ASN A 75 -18.11 5.92 -8.64
N PRO A 76 -18.27 5.36 -9.86
CA PRO A 76 -18.39 3.91 -10.08
C PRO A 76 -17.09 3.15 -9.79
N ILE A 77 -15.92 3.77 -9.92
CA ILE A 77 -14.62 3.15 -9.67
C ILE A 77 -14.32 3.12 -8.18
N ILE A 78 -14.29 4.29 -7.54
CA ILE A 78 -13.92 4.36 -6.12
C ILE A 78 -14.95 3.64 -5.23
N SER A 79 -16.21 3.57 -5.62
CA SER A 79 -17.27 2.87 -4.87
C SER A 79 -17.09 1.35 -4.80
N LYS A 80 -16.20 0.76 -5.59
CA LYS A 80 -15.79 -0.66 -5.48
C LYS A 80 -14.84 -0.90 -4.31
N CYS A 81 -14.16 0.13 -3.80
CA CYS A 81 -13.21 0.00 -2.71
C CYS A 81 -13.94 -0.30 -1.39
N TYR A 82 -13.53 -1.37 -0.71
CA TYR A 82 -14.11 -1.79 0.56
C TYR A 82 -14.03 -0.73 1.67
N ALA A 83 -13.02 0.14 1.61
CA ALA A 83 -12.79 1.19 2.59
C ALA A 83 -13.52 2.50 2.25
N PHE A 84 -14.22 2.57 1.11
CA PHE A 84 -14.96 3.73 0.67
C PHE A 84 -16.44 3.61 1.00
N TYR A 85 -16.87 4.28 2.04
CA TYR A 85 -18.23 4.32 2.54
C TYR A 85 -18.51 5.72 3.12
N GLU A 86 -19.74 6.02 3.52
CA GLU A 86 -20.17 7.36 3.96
C GLU A 86 -19.21 8.02 4.95
N GLY A 87 -18.66 7.24 5.90
CA GLY A 87 -17.74 7.74 6.92
C GLY A 87 -16.31 8.02 6.45
N THR A 88 -15.95 7.73 5.20
CA THR A 88 -14.58 7.83 4.68
C THR A 88 -14.44 8.61 3.39
N THR A 89 -15.55 9.04 2.80
CA THR A 89 -15.55 9.72 1.48
C THR A 89 -14.61 10.91 1.39
N GLN A 90 -14.35 11.60 2.50
CA GLN A 90 -13.47 12.76 2.59
C GLN A 90 -11.99 12.45 2.42
N PHE A 91 -11.58 11.17 2.51
CA PHE A 91 -10.18 10.75 2.41
C PHE A 91 -9.81 10.15 1.04
N PHE A 92 -10.77 10.04 0.14
CA PHE A 92 -10.57 9.47 -1.19
C PHE A 92 -10.79 10.49 -2.29
N VAL A 93 -10.06 10.31 -3.38
CA VAL A 93 -10.27 11.06 -4.64
C VAL A 93 -11.50 10.49 -5.34
N LYS A 94 -12.47 11.36 -5.67
CA LYS A 94 -13.64 10.97 -6.46
C LYS A 94 -13.29 10.89 -7.94
N ASP A 95 -14.02 10.05 -8.67
CA ASP A 95 -13.65 9.67 -10.03
C ASP A 95 -13.54 10.87 -10.99
N LYS A 96 -14.44 11.85 -10.86
CA LYS A 96 -14.47 13.06 -11.72
C LYS A 96 -13.44 14.13 -11.35
N GLU A 97 -12.90 14.12 -10.12
CA GLU A 97 -11.97 15.17 -9.64
C GLU A 97 -10.60 15.10 -10.33
N HIS A 98 -10.12 13.87 -10.60
CA HIS A 98 -8.82 13.65 -11.21
C HIS A 98 -8.93 12.52 -12.25
N PRO A 99 -9.42 12.83 -13.46
CA PRO A 99 -9.62 11.83 -14.50
C PRO A 99 -8.30 11.25 -15.02
N TYR A 100 -8.37 10.04 -15.54
CA TYR A 100 -7.31 9.32 -16.24
C TYR A 100 -7.89 8.50 -17.38
N VAL A 101 -7.07 8.11 -18.35
CA VAL A 101 -7.49 7.35 -19.52
C VAL A 101 -7.25 5.85 -19.25
N GLN A 102 -8.30 5.05 -19.30
CA GLN A 102 -8.22 3.60 -19.23
C GLN A 102 -8.15 3.02 -20.66
N GLU A 103 -6.95 2.67 -21.14
CA GLU A 103 -6.84 1.88 -22.38
C GLU A 103 -7.35 0.47 -22.17
N LYS A 104 -7.12 -0.07 -20.98
CA LYS A 104 -7.74 -1.27 -20.43
C LYS A 104 -8.39 -0.91 -19.09
N PRO A 105 -9.48 -1.58 -18.70
CA PRO A 105 -10.13 -1.29 -17.42
C PRO A 105 -9.16 -1.37 -16.24
N PHE A 106 -9.09 -0.32 -15.45
CA PHE A 106 -8.20 -0.22 -14.29
C PHE A 106 -8.86 0.58 -13.16
N ASP A 107 -8.99 -0.02 -11.99
CA ASP A 107 -9.61 0.58 -10.82
C ASP A 107 -8.56 1.32 -9.96
N TRP A 108 -8.27 2.57 -10.28
CA TRP A 108 -7.23 3.35 -9.60
C TRP A 108 -7.77 4.05 -8.33
N ILE A 109 -7.47 3.47 -7.17
CA ILE A 109 -7.89 3.98 -5.85
C ILE A 109 -6.84 4.96 -5.31
N ARG A 110 -7.24 6.20 -5.03
CA ARG A 110 -6.33 7.29 -4.63
C ARG A 110 -6.81 8.01 -3.38
N GLY A 111 -5.84 8.52 -2.60
CA GLY A 111 -6.09 9.43 -1.48
C GLY A 111 -5.07 10.57 -1.55
N TYR A 112 -5.52 11.76 -1.91
CA TYR A 112 -4.68 12.97 -2.02
C TYR A 112 -4.86 13.84 -0.78
N GLN A 113 -4.04 13.58 0.22
CA GLN A 113 -3.92 14.34 1.46
C GLN A 113 -2.59 14.06 2.12
N VAL A 114 -2.20 14.90 3.07
CA VAL A 114 -1.06 14.63 3.95
C VAL A 114 -1.24 13.25 4.59
N GLY A 115 -0.18 12.43 4.50
CA GLY A 115 -0.20 11.03 4.89
C GLY A 115 -0.66 10.05 3.81
N GLY A 116 -1.27 10.53 2.72
CA GLY A 116 -1.72 9.70 1.60
C GLY A 116 -2.57 8.51 2.01
N LYS A 117 -2.38 7.39 1.30
CA LYS A 117 -3.09 6.13 1.60
C LYS A 117 -2.63 5.45 2.91
N SER A 118 -1.58 5.94 3.62
CA SER A 118 -1.21 5.39 4.93
C SER A 118 -2.30 5.58 5.99
N LEU A 119 -3.23 6.53 5.75
CA LEU A 119 -4.42 6.74 6.58
C LEU A 119 -5.46 5.62 6.38
N LEU A 120 -5.49 4.98 5.20
CA LEU A 120 -6.57 4.13 4.70
C LEU A 120 -6.17 2.66 4.48
N TRP A 121 -4.88 2.33 4.55
CA TRP A 121 -4.36 1.01 4.22
C TRP A 121 -4.83 -0.10 5.17
N ALA A 122 -4.72 -1.37 4.75
CA ALA A 122 -5.14 -2.51 5.57
C ALA A 122 -4.18 -2.85 6.71
N ARG A 123 -3.06 -2.19 6.85
CA ARG A 123 -2.03 -2.35 7.91
C ARG A 123 -1.32 -3.70 7.90
N GLN A 124 -1.46 -4.49 6.85
CA GLN A 124 -0.76 -5.77 6.69
C GLN A 124 0.74 -5.53 6.43
N THR A 125 1.60 -6.25 7.16
CA THR A 125 3.04 -5.96 7.22
C THR A 125 3.88 -7.22 7.27
N GLN A 126 3.92 -7.92 6.16
CA GLN A 126 4.76 -9.10 5.99
C GLN A 126 6.10 -8.71 5.35
N ARG A 127 7.21 -9.29 5.83
CA ARG A 127 8.51 -9.19 5.16
C ARG A 127 8.48 -9.96 3.84
N TRP A 128 9.10 -9.42 2.83
CA TRP A 128 9.52 -10.21 1.68
C TRP A 128 10.68 -11.11 2.07
N SER A 129 10.76 -12.29 1.49
CA SER A 129 11.74 -13.32 1.79
C SER A 129 12.85 -13.39 0.73
N LYS A 130 13.85 -14.25 0.94
CA LYS A 130 14.82 -14.61 -0.10
C LYS A 130 14.12 -15.10 -1.37
N PHE A 131 13.08 -15.92 -1.21
CA PHE A 131 12.28 -16.42 -2.32
C PHE A 131 11.71 -15.31 -3.21
N ASP A 132 11.35 -14.16 -2.62
CA ASP A 132 10.77 -13.04 -3.35
C ASP A 132 11.83 -12.22 -4.09
N PHE A 133 12.96 -11.94 -3.45
CA PHE A 133 14.08 -11.19 -4.07
C PHE A 133 14.82 -12.03 -5.13
N GLU A 134 14.95 -13.33 -4.94
CA GLU A 134 15.61 -14.23 -5.89
C GLU A 134 14.68 -14.70 -7.02
N GLY A 135 13.38 -14.53 -6.86
CA GLY A 135 12.34 -15.05 -7.76
C GLY A 135 12.52 -14.69 -9.23
N PRO A 136 12.72 -13.41 -9.61
CA PRO A 136 12.93 -13.05 -11.00
C PRO A 136 14.07 -13.79 -11.67
N ALA A 137 15.22 -13.89 -11.00
CA ALA A 137 16.39 -14.60 -11.53
C ALA A 137 16.16 -16.11 -11.57
N ARG A 138 15.56 -16.67 -10.51
CA ARG A 138 15.29 -18.12 -10.40
C ARG A 138 14.27 -18.60 -11.44
N ASP A 139 13.19 -17.85 -11.62
CA ASP A 139 12.06 -18.26 -12.45
C ASP A 139 12.11 -17.60 -13.86
N GLY A 140 13.08 -16.72 -14.12
CA GLY A 140 13.38 -16.16 -15.45
C GLY A 140 12.30 -15.21 -16.00
N PHE A 141 11.57 -14.46 -15.16
CA PHE A 141 10.43 -13.67 -15.63
C PHE A 141 10.62 -12.14 -15.61
N ALA A 142 11.58 -11.64 -14.89
CA ALA A 142 11.85 -10.20 -14.78
C ALA A 142 13.36 -9.95 -14.72
N VAL A 143 13.76 -8.67 -14.60
CA VAL A 143 15.16 -8.36 -14.31
C VAL A 143 15.50 -8.76 -12.87
N GLU A 144 16.76 -9.14 -12.64
CA GLU A 144 17.24 -9.52 -11.32
C GLU A 144 17.16 -8.33 -10.34
N TRP A 145 16.72 -8.59 -9.13
CA TRP A 145 16.78 -7.61 -8.06
C TRP A 145 18.24 -7.22 -7.76
N PRO A 146 18.55 -5.91 -7.67
CA PRO A 146 19.89 -5.45 -7.34
C PRO A 146 20.18 -5.46 -5.83
N VAL A 147 19.28 -6.03 -5.03
CA VAL A 147 19.35 -6.16 -3.57
C VAL A 147 18.92 -7.55 -3.14
N THR A 148 19.45 -8.00 -2.02
CA THR A 148 19.13 -9.30 -1.40
C THR A 148 18.26 -9.12 -0.15
N TYR A 149 17.61 -10.21 0.31
CA TYR A 149 16.92 -10.20 1.59
C TYR A 149 17.85 -9.86 2.76
N ASP A 150 19.06 -10.40 2.77
CA ASP A 150 20.01 -10.21 3.86
C ASP A 150 20.45 -8.74 3.99
N GLU A 151 20.55 -8.00 2.88
CA GLU A 151 20.77 -6.55 2.87
C GLU A 151 19.54 -5.77 3.38
N MET A 152 18.34 -6.29 3.17
CA MET A 152 17.09 -5.64 3.57
C MET A 152 16.67 -5.97 5.00
N ALA A 153 17.05 -7.12 5.55
CA ALA A 153 16.62 -7.59 6.86
C ALA A 153 16.85 -6.59 8.01
N PRO A 154 18.01 -5.91 8.12
CA PRO A 154 18.23 -4.88 9.15
C PRO A 154 17.28 -3.69 9.02
N TRP A 155 16.92 -3.32 7.79
CA TRP A 155 16.01 -2.20 7.52
C TRP A 155 14.55 -2.56 7.82
N TYR A 156 14.14 -3.81 7.59
CA TYR A 156 12.87 -4.32 8.09
C TYR A 156 12.80 -4.21 9.62
N SER A 157 13.81 -4.69 10.33
CA SER A 157 13.88 -4.59 11.79
C SER A 157 13.84 -3.15 12.29
N HIS A 158 14.54 -2.22 11.63
CA HIS A 158 14.50 -0.80 11.94
C HIS A 158 13.09 -0.21 11.82
N VAL A 159 12.41 -0.54 10.73
CA VAL A 159 11.04 -0.07 10.47
C VAL A 159 10.04 -0.67 11.44
N GLU A 160 10.10 -1.97 11.67
CA GLU A 160 9.17 -2.69 12.54
C GLU A 160 9.17 -2.17 13.98
N LYS A 161 10.35 -1.91 14.52
CA LYS A 161 10.50 -1.34 15.88
C LYS A 161 9.83 0.02 16.02
N PHE A 162 10.00 0.89 15.04
CA PHE A 162 9.44 2.23 15.07
C PHE A 162 7.95 2.25 14.74
N ALA A 163 7.51 1.49 13.74
CA ALA A 163 6.11 1.44 13.33
C ALA A 163 5.21 0.72 14.36
N GLY A 164 5.76 -0.27 15.06
CA GLY A 164 5.03 -1.13 15.98
C GLY A 164 4.21 -2.17 15.23
N ILE A 165 4.85 -3.27 14.86
CA ILE A 165 4.23 -4.38 14.16
C ILE A 165 3.87 -5.47 15.18
N SER A 166 2.63 -5.92 15.18
CA SER A 166 2.18 -7.09 15.96
C SER A 166 2.20 -8.36 15.12
N GLY A 167 2.61 -9.47 15.71
CA GLY A 167 2.66 -10.76 15.02
C GLY A 167 3.36 -11.85 15.82
N ASN A 168 3.32 -13.07 15.30
CA ASN A 168 4.06 -14.22 15.83
C ASN A 168 5.37 -14.42 15.05
N LYS A 169 6.33 -15.05 15.74
CA LYS A 169 7.50 -15.66 15.10
C LYS A 169 7.13 -17.09 14.73
N ASP A 170 6.85 -17.28 13.46
CA ASP A 170 6.33 -18.57 12.94
C ASP A 170 7.41 -19.46 12.32
N GLY A 171 8.65 -18.94 12.14
CA GLY A 171 9.81 -19.67 11.61
C GLY A 171 9.66 -20.12 10.16
N LEU A 172 9.00 -19.34 9.31
CA LEU A 172 8.70 -19.70 7.93
C LEU A 172 9.70 -19.06 6.96
N ASP A 173 10.34 -19.87 6.10
CA ASP A 173 11.32 -19.40 5.11
C ASP A 173 10.70 -18.42 4.09
N THR A 174 9.44 -18.64 3.70
CA THR A 174 8.72 -17.78 2.75
C THR A 174 8.09 -16.56 3.41
N LEU A 175 8.15 -16.46 4.73
CA LEU A 175 7.63 -15.33 5.51
C LEU A 175 8.51 -15.08 6.74
N PRO A 176 9.72 -14.51 6.56
CA PRO A 176 10.70 -14.35 7.64
C PRO A 176 10.16 -13.62 8.85
N ASP A 177 10.61 -14.03 10.02
CA ASP A 177 10.24 -13.39 11.28
C ASP A 177 10.85 -11.99 11.43
N GLY A 178 10.15 -11.16 12.18
CA GLY A 178 10.51 -9.76 12.42
C GLY A 178 10.57 -9.39 13.91
N GLU A 179 10.57 -8.07 14.14
CA GLU A 179 10.57 -7.46 15.46
C GLU A 179 9.13 -7.14 15.85
N PHE A 180 8.47 -8.09 16.51
CA PHE A 180 7.03 -8.02 16.77
C PHE A 180 6.67 -7.63 18.19
N LEU A 181 5.62 -6.82 18.30
CA LEU A 181 4.77 -6.73 19.49
C LEU A 181 3.92 -8.03 19.59
N PRO A 182 3.35 -8.36 20.77
CA PRO A 182 2.46 -9.50 20.89
C PRO A 182 1.39 -9.52 19.80
N PRO A 183 1.02 -10.69 19.27
CA PRO A 183 0.03 -10.79 18.21
C PRO A 183 -1.39 -10.48 18.71
N HIS A 184 -2.31 -10.26 17.78
CA HIS A 184 -3.72 -10.47 18.04
C HIS A 184 -4.03 -11.97 18.07
N GLU A 185 -5.09 -12.37 18.75
CA GLU A 185 -5.51 -13.77 18.84
C GLU A 185 -6.46 -14.15 17.71
N MET A 186 -6.39 -15.37 17.24
CA MET A 186 -7.39 -15.98 16.37
C MET A 186 -8.66 -16.26 17.16
N ASN A 187 -9.82 -16.23 16.49
CA ASN A 187 -11.04 -16.74 17.10
C ASN A 187 -11.11 -18.28 17.01
N CYS A 188 -12.11 -18.88 17.67
CA CYS A 188 -12.20 -20.33 17.79
C CYS A 188 -12.30 -21.08 16.44
N VAL A 189 -12.93 -20.50 15.42
CA VAL A 189 -13.03 -21.11 14.08
C VAL A 189 -11.75 -20.93 13.29
N GLU A 190 -11.10 -19.79 13.43
CA GLU A 190 -9.81 -19.52 12.78
C GLU A 190 -8.71 -20.44 13.35
N ASP A 191 -8.66 -20.61 14.66
CA ASP A 191 -7.73 -21.53 15.34
C ASP A 191 -8.03 -22.99 14.94
N TYR A 192 -9.30 -23.38 14.94
CA TYR A 192 -9.72 -24.69 14.45
C TYR A 192 -9.25 -24.95 13.02
N PHE A 193 -9.44 -24.00 12.10
CA PHE A 193 -8.99 -24.13 10.72
C PHE A 193 -7.47 -24.24 10.63
N SER A 194 -6.73 -23.43 11.39
CA SER A 194 -5.28 -23.51 11.48
C SER A 194 -4.80 -24.91 11.90
N GLN A 195 -5.41 -25.48 12.94
CA GLN A 195 -5.10 -26.84 13.43
C GLN A 195 -5.41 -27.90 12.39
N LYS A 196 -6.56 -27.83 11.70
CA LYS A 196 -6.92 -28.77 10.63
C LYS A 196 -5.95 -28.75 9.46
N VAL A 197 -5.53 -27.55 9.04
CA VAL A 197 -4.52 -27.37 7.99
C VAL A 197 -3.18 -27.96 8.41
N ALA A 198 -2.72 -27.69 9.63
CA ALA A 198 -1.48 -28.25 10.17
C ALA A 198 -1.52 -29.80 10.26
N GLN A 199 -2.65 -30.37 10.68
CA GLN A 199 -2.85 -31.83 10.73
C GLN A 199 -2.78 -32.47 9.35
N LYS A 200 -3.35 -31.86 8.32
CA LYS A 200 -3.41 -32.41 6.96
C LYS A 200 -2.13 -32.22 6.18
N TYR A 201 -1.55 -31.02 6.23
CA TYR A 201 -0.47 -30.62 5.34
C TYR A 201 0.89 -30.49 6.04
N GLY A 202 0.94 -30.61 7.38
CA GLY A 202 2.20 -30.53 8.12
C GLY A 202 2.90 -29.18 7.92
N LYS A 203 4.13 -29.21 7.39
CA LYS A 203 4.94 -28.02 7.14
C LYS A 203 4.70 -27.38 5.78
N ASP A 204 3.87 -27.98 4.93
CA ASP A 204 3.68 -27.49 3.55
C ASP A 204 2.73 -26.29 3.50
N ARG A 205 1.78 -26.22 4.43
CA ARG A 205 0.79 -25.13 4.48
C ARG A 205 0.55 -24.68 5.92
N HIS A 206 0.41 -23.38 6.07
CA HIS A 206 0.18 -22.73 7.38
C HIS A 206 -0.99 -21.77 7.32
N VAL A 207 -1.73 -21.67 8.41
CA VAL A 207 -2.67 -20.59 8.69
C VAL A 207 -2.18 -19.92 9.97
N ILE A 208 -1.70 -18.71 9.85
CA ILE A 208 -1.11 -17.93 10.95
C ILE A 208 -1.93 -16.68 11.23
N ILE A 209 -1.76 -16.09 12.39
CA ILE A 209 -2.30 -14.74 12.61
C ILE A 209 -1.56 -13.74 11.73
N GLY A 210 -2.28 -12.86 11.02
CA GLY A 210 -1.67 -11.86 10.16
C GLY A 210 -0.78 -10.89 10.95
N ARG A 211 0.33 -10.47 10.36
CA ARG A 211 1.24 -9.46 10.91
C ARG A 211 0.71 -8.08 10.54
N ALA A 212 0.56 -7.21 11.53
CA ALA A 212 -0.14 -5.94 11.32
C ALA A 212 0.47 -4.77 12.08
N ALA A 213 0.46 -3.60 11.45
CA ALA A 213 0.98 -2.36 12.03
C ALA A 213 0.01 -1.76 13.08
N HIS A 214 -0.33 -2.56 14.11
CA HIS A 214 -1.18 -2.16 15.23
C HIS A 214 -0.45 -2.33 16.57
N LEU A 215 -0.59 -1.35 17.45
CA LEU A 215 0.03 -1.34 18.77
C LEU A 215 -0.79 -2.19 19.75
N THR A 216 -0.52 -3.48 19.80
CA THR A 216 -1.12 -4.39 20.80
C THR A 216 -0.56 -4.15 22.19
N LYS A 217 0.74 -3.86 22.28
CA LYS A 217 1.45 -3.50 23.50
C LYS A 217 2.50 -2.44 23.18
N PRO A 218 2.14 -1.14 23.19
CA PRO A 218 3.09 -0.07 22.87
C PRO A 218 4.24 -0.02 23.90
N ASN A 219 5.40 0.42 23.43
CA ASN A 219 6.56 0.73 24.26
C ASN A 219 6.90 2.23 24.19
N GLN A 220 7.99 2.68 24.83
CA GLN A 220 8.33 4.09 24.96
C GLN A 220 8.43 4.82 23.61
N ILE A 221 9.02 4.23 22.60
CA ILE A 221 9.14 4.89 21.27
C ILE A 221 7.76 5.21 20.65
N HIS A 222 6.75 4.39 20.92
CA HIS A 222 5.40 4.64 20.44
C HIS A 222 4.70 5.75 21.23
N PHE A 223 4.90 5.80 22.55
CA PHE A 223 4.41 6.90 23.38
C PHE A 223 5.09 8.23 23.02
N ASP A 224 6.37 8.22 22.71
CA ASP A 224 7.10 9.41 22.24
C ASP A 224 6.57 9.93 20.90
N GLN A 225 5.98 9.06 20.07
CA GLN A 225 5.24 9.44 18.86
C GLN A 225 3.86 10.04 19.16
N GLY A 226 3.36 9.94 20.40
CA GLY A 226 2.00 10.32 20.78
C GLY A 226 0.96 9.25 20.45
N ARG A 227 1.39 7.99 20.25
CA ARG A 227 0.53 6.86 19.90
C ARG A 227 0.23 6.00 21.12
N ALA A 228 -0.98 5.43 21.16
CA ALA A 228 -1.46 4.57 22.24
C ALA A 228 -1.88 3.20 21.72
N GLN A 229 -2.20 2.29 22.66
CA GLN A 229 -2.65 0.94 22.35
C GLN A 229 -3.89 0.92 21.46
N CYS A 230 -3.94 -0.06 20.54
CA CYS A 230 -5.12 -0.32 19.72
C CYS A 230 -6.32 -0.70 20.58
N GLN A 231 -7.45 -0.01 20.37
CA GLN A 231 -8.69 -0.21 21.13
C GLN A 231 -9.66 -1.17 20.43
N ASN A 232 -9.22 -1.89 19.40
CA ASN A 232 -10.02 -2.86 18.64
C ASN A 232 -11.37 -2.31 18.11
N ARG A 233 -11.43 -1.03 17.77
CA ARG A 233 -12.65 -0.35 17.30
C ARG A 233 -13.05 -0.74 15.87
N THR A 234 -12.12 -1.23 15.06
CA THR A 234 -12.27 -1.69 13.66
C THR A 234 -12.83 -0.64 12.68
N ILE A 235 -12.64 0.61 12.97
CA ILE A 235 -13.00 1.76 12.12
C ILE A 235 -11.75 2.56 11.73
N CYS A 236 -10.68 1.84 11.43
CA CYS A 236 -9.35 2.43 11.18
C CYS A 236 -9.36 3.39 9.99
N GLU A 237 -10.17 3.13 8.95
CA GLU A 237 -10.28 3.95 7.74
C GLU A 237 -10.86 5.34 8.00
N ARG A 238 -11.49 5.58 9.13
CA ARG A 238 -11.97 6.92 9.55
C ARG A 238 -10.91 7.77 10.25
N GLY A 239 -9.67 7.24 10.34
CA GLY A 239 -8.61 7.78 11.18
C GLY A 239 -8.73 7.28 12.63
N CYS A 240 -7.59 6.95 13.26
CA CYS A 240 -7.56 6.46 14.65
C CYS A 240 -7.08 7.57 15.59
N PRO A 241 -7.94 8.10 16.50
CA PRO A 241 -7.55 9.18 17.40
C PRO A 241 -6.51 8.74 18.44
N TYR A 242 -6.37 7.43 18.65
CA TYR A 242 -5.36 6.85 19.55
C TYR A 242 -4.00 6.60 18.85
N GLY A 243 -3.91 6.79 17.52
CA GLY A 243 -2.71 6.37 16.78
C GLY A 243 -2.40 4.88 16.93
N GLY A 244 -3.41 4.05 17.22
CA GLY A 244 -3.26 2.62 17.50
C GLY A 244 -2.76 1.81 16.31
N TYR A 245 -2.91 2.29 15.07
CA TYR A 245 -2.22 1.77 13.90
C TYR A 245 -1.20 2.77 13.34
N PHE A 246 -0.23 2.28 12.59
CA PHE A 246 0.77 3.12 11.93
C PHE A 246 0.14 3.88 10.75
N SER A 247 0.30 5.20 10.75
CA SER A 247 0.10 6.08 9.58
C SER A 247 1.15 7.19 9.60
N SER A 248 1.46 7.77 8.45
CA SER A 248 2.41 8.89 8.39
C SER A 248 1.92 10.09 9.22
N ASN A 249 0.61 10.33 9.25
CA ASN A 249 0.00 11.41 10.04
C ASN A 249 0.21 11.24 11.55
N ALA A 250 0.13 10.02 12.06
CA ALA A 250 0.24 9.74 13.50
C ALA A 250 1.67 9.47 13.96
N SER A 251 2.62 9.29 13.03
CA SER A 251 3.95 8.77 13.35
C SER A 251 5.08 9.56 12.68
N THR A 252 5.44 9.23 11.44
CA THR A 252 6.66 9.76 10.79
C THR A 252 6.63 11.26 10.55
N ILE A 253 5.49 11.85 10.18
CA ILE A 253 5.38 13.30 9.92
C ILE A 253 5.53 14.10 11.23
N PRO A 254 4.73 13.85 12.29
CA PRO A 254 4.93 14.55 13.56
C PRO A 254 6.33 14.36 14.13
N TRP A 255 6.92 13.17 13.98
CA TRP A 255 8.28 12.88 14.43
C TRP A 255 9.32 13.72 13.68
N ALA A 256 9.22 13.80 12.36
CA ALA A 256 10.10 14.66 11.55
C ALA A 256 9.94 16.14 11.91
N MET A 257 8.71 16.60 12.17
CA MET A 257 8.43 17.98 12.58
C MET A 257 9.11 18.35 13.91
N LYS A 258 9.15 17.42 14.89
CA LYS A 258 9.82 17.62 16.19
C LYS A 258 11.31 17.95 16.05
N THR A 259 11.97 17.56 14.96
CA THR A 259 13.38 17.87 14.71
C THR A 259 13.62 19.34 14.37
N GLY A 260 12.59 20.10 14.01
CA GLY A 260 12.70 21.47 13.47
C GLY A 260 13.35 21.56 12.09
N LYS A 261 13.56 20.43 11.39
CA LYS A 261 14.21 20.36 10.07
C LYS A 261 13.21 20.20 8.91
N MET A 262 11.97 19.83 9.20
CA MET A 262 10.95 19.59 8.19
C MET A 262 10.14 20.86 7.90
N THR A 263 9.92 21.13 6.61
CA THR A 263 8.88 22.04 6.11
C THR A 263 7.87 21.21 5.33
N LEU A 264 6.63 21.13 5.81
CA LEU A 264 5.53 20.48 5.10
C LEU A 264 4.75 21.53 4.31
N ARG A 265 4.54 21.28 3.02
CA ARG A 265 3.71 22.09 2.15
C ARG A 265 2.62 21.22 1.52
N PRO A 266 1.39 21.25 2.03
CA PRO A 266 0.22 20.66 1.38
C PRO A 266 -0.19 21.47 0.16
N ASP A 267 -1.22 21.04 -0.56
CA ASP A 267 -1.77 21.69 -1.77
C ASP A 267 -0.70 22.02 -2.82
N SER A 268 0.29 21.13 -2.95
CA SER A 268 1.51 21.33 -3.75
C SER A 268 1.66 20.20 -4.78
N VAL A 269 1.13 20.44 -5.98
CA VAL A 269 1.18 19.47 -7.09
C VAL A 269 2.54 19.58 -7.77
N VAL A 270 3.39 18.57 -7.59
CA VAL A 270 4.68 18.52 -8.28
C VAL A 270 4.45 18.21 -9.75
N HIS A 271 4.77 19.17 -10.60
CA HIS A 271 4.63 19.08 -12.04
C HIS A 271 5.78 18.27 -12.67
N SER A 272 7.01 18.59 -12.31
CA SER A 272 8.21 17.98 -12.90
C SER A 272 9.45 18.23 -12.05
N ILE A 273 10.47 17.43 -12.27
CA ILE A 273 11.83 17.62 -11.73
C ILE A 273 12.60 18.53 -12.69
N ILE A 274 13.37 19.45 -12.15
CA ILE A 274 14.25 20.35 -12.91
C ILE A 274 15.60 19.68 -13.05
N PHE A 275 15.93 19.22 -14.25
CA PHE A 275 17.24 18.71 -14.59
C PHE A 275 18.08 19.81 -15.23
N ASP A 276 19.32 19.98 -14.77
CA ASP A 276 20.28 20.91 -15.35
C ASP A 276 21.25 20.14 -16.23
N ASP A 277 21.12 20.35 -17.56
CA ASP A 277 21.92 19.63 -18.57
C ASP A 277 23.43 19.94 -18.45
N LYS A 278 23.81 21.12 -17.93
CA LYS A 278 25.21 21.50 -17.75
C LYS A 278 25.83 20.85 -16.51
N LEU A 279 25.05 20.74 -15.44
CA LEU A 279 25.50 20.13 -14.20
C LEU A 279 25.33 18.61 -14.21
N GLY A 280 24.56 18.04 -15.17
CA GLY A 280 24.27 16.64 -15.28
C GLY A 280 23.47 16.08 -14.08
N LYS A 281 22.68 16.90 -13.39
CA LYS A 281 21.93 16.51 -12.22
C LYS A 281 20.62 17.28 -12.03
N ALA A 282 19.72 16.74 -11.22
CA ALA A 282 18.51 17.43 -10.79
C ALA A 282 18.86 18.55 -9.80
N THR A 283 18.23 19.69 -9.94
CA THR A 283 18.46 20.89 -9.11
C THR A 283 17.24 21.27 -8.28
N GLY A 284 16.05 20.77 -8.60
CA GLY A 284 14.82 21.12 -7.91
C GLY A 284 13.58 20.52 -8.56
N VAL A 285 12.44 21.06 -8.19
CA VAL A 285 11.11 20.66 -8.71
C VAL A 285 10.28 21.88 -9.07
N ARG A 286 9.39 21.74 -10.08
CA ARG A 286 8.31 22.68 -10.37
C ARG A 286 7.05 22.24 -9.68
N VAL A 287 6.40 23.16 -9.00
CA VAL A 287 5.22 22.89 -8.18
C VAL A 287 4.10 23.84 -8.59
N ILE A 288 2.93 23.28 -8.84
CA ILE A 288 1.70 24.04 -9.03
C ILE A 288 0.98 24.10 -7.68
N ASP A 289 0.67 25.28 -7.20
CA ASP A 289 -0.19 25.47 -6.04
C ASP A 289 -1.62 25.05 -6.40
N ALA A 290 -2.19 24.12 -5.63
CA ALA A 290 -3.48 23.53 -5.95
C ALA A 290 -4.64 24.56 -5.92
N ASN A 291 -4.49 25.62 -5.12
CA ASN A 291 -5.51 26.65 -4.94
C ASN A 291 -5.37 27.78 -5.97
N THR A 292 -4.16 28.35 -6.11
CA THR A 292 -3.93 29.53 -6.99
C THR A 292 -3.60 29.14 -8.43
N LYS A 293 -3.21 27.89 -8.69
CA LYS A 293 -2.68 27.37 -9.97
C LYS A 293 -1.36 28.01 -10.42
N GLU A 294 -0.73 28.79 -9.55
CA GLU A 294 0.57 29.38 -9.83
C GLU A 294 1.69 28.36 -9.76
N MET A 295 2.65 28.45 -10.68
CA MET A 295 3.83 27.59 -10.69
C MET A 295 4.99 28.24 -9.93
N THR A 296 5.60 27.47 -9.03
CA THR A 296 6.77 27.88 -8.24
C THR A 296 7.85 26.81 -8.30
N GLU A 297 9.12 27.21 -8.27
CA GLU A 297 10.25 26.27 -8.24
C GLU A 297 10.85 26.20 -6.83
N TYR A 298 11.17 24.97 -6.39
CA TYR A 298 11.92 24.67 -5.17
C TYR A 298 13.18 23.89 -5.52
N TYR A 299 14.28 24.15 -4.78
CA TYR A 299 15.60 23.65 -5.10
C TYR A 299 16.15 22.79 -3.96
N ALA A 300 16.87 21.70 -4.30
CA ALA A 300 17.54 20.85 -3.32
C ALA A 300 18.73 20.11 -3.95
N LYS A 301 19.61 19.58 -3.08
CA LYS A 301 20.73 18.72 -3.47
C LYS A 301 20.28 17.32 -3.85
N ILE A 302 19.29 16.77 -3.13
CA ILE A 302 18.71 15.44 -3.39
C ILE A 302 17.17 15.53 -3.42
N ILE A 303 16.56 14.67 -4.22
CA ILE A 303 15.12 14.63 -4.44
C ILE A 303 14.64 13.19 -4.29
N PHE A 304 13.72 12.95 -3.35
CA PHE A 304 12.99 11.71 -3.19
C PHE A 304 11.62 11.82 -3.85
N VAL A 305 11.33 10.96 -4.82
CA VAL A 305 10.04 10.93 -5.52
C VAL A 305 9.22 9.76 -4.99
N ASN A 306 8.26 10.05 -4.11
CA ASN A 306 7.46 9.10 -3.36
C ASN A 306 5.95 9.43 -3.46
N ALA A 307 5.49 9.71 -4.68
CA ALA A 307 4.14 10.18 -4.97
C ALA A 307 3.10 9.05 -5.13
N ALA A 308 3.43 7.82 -4.76
CA ALA A 308 2.80 6.54 -5.09
C ALA A 308 3.05 6.11 -6.55
N ALA A 309 3.13 4.80 -6.81
CA ALA A 309 3.70 4.22 -8.04
C ALA A 309 3.28 4.94 -9.33
N ILE A 310 1.99 5.07 -9.58
CA ILE A 310 1.47 5.64 -10.83
C ILE A 310 1.73 7.16 -10.92
N ASN A 311 1.60 7.91 -9.81
CA ASN A 311 1.92 9.35 -9.81
C ASN A 311 3.44 9.60 -9.91
N THR A 312 4.27 8.74 -9.35
CA THR A 312 5.73 8.82 -9.52
C THR A 312 6.12 8.65 -10.99
N ASN A 313 5.49 7.70 -11.70
CA ASN A 313 5.63 7.57 -13.15
C ASN A 313 5.19 8.85 -13.89
N LEU A 314 4.03 9.44 -13.54
CA LEU A 314 3.56 10.70 -14.13
C LEU A 314 4.61 11.80 -14.02
N ILE A 315 5.16 12.01 -12.82
CA ILE A 315 6.13 13.07 -12.57
C ILE A 315 7.40 12.86 -13.39
N LEU A 316 7.95 11.64 -13.40
CA LEU A 316 9.18 11.33 -14.14
C LEU A 316 8.98 11.41 -15.66
N LEU A 317 7.85 10.92 -16.20
CA LEU A 317 7.49 11.04 -17.60
C LEU A 317 7.32 12.51 -18.03
N ASN A 318 6.76 13.35 -17.16
CA ASN A 318 6.55 14.77 -17.41
C ASN A 318 7.82 15.64 -17.17
N SER A 319 8.88 15.03 -16.62
CA SER A 319 10.18 15.69 -16.37
C SER A 319 11.09 15.59 -17.57
N THR A 320 10.83 16.38 -18.60
CA THR A 320 11.61 16.41 -19.84
C THR A 320 12.69 17.47 -19.85
N SER A 321 13.78 17.22 -20.57
CA SER A 321 14.88 18.16 -20.86
C SER A 321 15.50 17.83 -22.22
N ALA A 322 16.49 18.60 -22.65
CA ALA A 322 17.23 18.28 -23.86
C ALA A 322 17.91 16.90 -23.79
N ARG A 323 18.44 16.55 -22.60
CA ARG A 323 19.05 15.24 -22.34
C ARG A 323 18.01 14.11 -22.22
N PHE A 324 16.83 14.38 -21.70
CA PHE A 324 15.77 13.41 -21.42
C PHE A 324 14.44 13.80 -22.08
N PRO A 325 14.33 13.72 -23.43
CA PRO A 325 13.11 14.17 -24.13
C PRO A 325 11.89 13.28 -23.85
N ASN A 326 12.09 12.03 -23.40
CA ASN A 326 11.04 11.05 -23.11
C ASN A 326 10.85 10.77 -21.61
N GLY A 327 11.19 11.74 -20.75
CA GLY A 327 11.11 11.62 -19.29
C GLY A 327 12.46 11.41 -18.62
N LEU A 328 12.58 11.88 -17.40
CA LEU A 328 13.84 11.92 -16.64
C LEU A 328 14.44 10.52 -16.44
N GLY A 329 15.68 10.36 -16.90
CA GLY A 329 16.43 9.11 -16.74
C GLY A 329 15.99 7.97 -17.66
N ASN A 330 15.12 8.21 -18.64
CA ASN A 330 14.54 7.18 -19.51
C ASN A 330 15.45 6.77 -20.68
N ASP A 331 16.74 6.55 -20.42
CA ASP A 331 17.70 6.08 -21.42
C ASP A 331 17.41 4.63 -21.83
N SER A 332 16.90 3.81 -20.92
CA SER A 332 16.53 2.43 -21.15
C SER A 332 15.22 2.24 -21.94
N GLY A 333 14.37 3.28 -21.99
CA GLY A 333 13.04 3.18 -22.58
C GLY A 333 12.03 2.38 -21.74
N VAL A 334 12.35 2.08 -20.46
CA VAL A 334 11.47 1.28 -19.58
C VAL A 334 10.63 2.11 -18.63
N LEU A 335 10.81 3.43 -18.58
CA LEU A 335 9.99 4.31 -17.75
C LEU A 335 8.51 4.17 -18.13
N GLY A 336 7.68 3.92 -17.13
CA GLY A 336 6.24 3.70 -17.29
C GLY A 336 5.85 2.27 -17.65
N LYS A 337 6.80 1.38 -18.01
CA LYS A 337 6.54 -0.01 -18.38
C LYS A 337 6.71 -0.99 -17.22
N TYR A 338 6.26 -2.22 -17.41
CA TYR A 338 6.35 -3.29 -16.38
C TYR A 338 5.60 -2.94 -15.11
N VAL A 339 4.48 -2.26 -15.25
CA VAL A 339 3.55 -2.01 -14.15
C VAL A 339 2.90 -3.34 -13.76
N ALA A 340 2.90 -3.64 -12.47
CA ALA A 340 2.37 -4.88 -11.93
C ALA A 340 1.61 -4.61 -10.62
N PHE A 341 0.88 -5.62 -10.14
CA PHE A 341 -0.04 -5.51 -9.00
C PHE A 341 -0.30 -6.92 -8.46
N HIS A 342 -1.17 -7.08 -7.47
CA HIS A 342 -1.60 -8.41 -7.05
C HIS A 342 -2.86 -8.86 -7.78
N ASN A 343 -2.93 -10.15 -8.10
CA ASN A 343 -4.16 -10.76 -8.56
C ASN A 343 -5.08 -11.00 -7.35
N TYR A 344 -6.11 -10.15 -7.24
CA TYR A 344 -7.03 -10.10 -6.10
C TYR A 344 -8.45 -10.53 -6.50
N ARG A 345 -8.59 -11.37 -7.53
CA ARG A 345 -9.87 -11.71 -8.16
C ARG A 345 -10.64 -12.81 -7.46
N ALA A 346 -9.94 -13.82 -6.94
CA ALA A 346 -10.58 -15.04 -6.44
C ALA A 346 -10.97 -14.95 -4.96
N ARG A 347 -12.12 -15.54 -4.65
CA ARG A 347 -12.69 -15.68 -3.31
C ARG A 347 -13.24 -17.08 -3.13
N VAL A 348 -13.11 -17.62 -1.91
CA VAL A 348 -13.84 -18.83 -1.49
C VAL A 348 -14.48 -18.51 -0.15
N SER A 349 -15.77 -18.83 -0.02
CA SER A 349 -16.55 -18.62 1.20
C SER A 349 -17.29 -19.90 1.58
N GLY A 350 -17.73 -19.97 2.82
CA GLY A 350 -18.49 -21.11 3.33
C GLY A 350 -19.10 -20.80 4.68
N GLU A 351 -19.64 -21.84 5.31
CA GLU A 351 -20.20 -21.78 6.65
C GLU A 351 -19.61 -22.87 7.54
N TYR A 352 -19.63 -22.65 8.84
CA TYR A 352 -19.26 -23.64 9.83
C TYR A 352 -20.28 -23.70 10.97
N GLU A 353 -20.75 -24.90 11.29
CA GLU A 353 -21.82 -25.15 12.27
C GLU A 353 -21.30 -25.53 13.67
N GLY A 354 -19.98 -25.52 13.87
CA GLY A 354 -19.36 -25.73 15.18
C GLY A 354 -19.29 -24.45 16.02
N PHE A 355 -18.99 -24.61 17.31
CA PHE A 355 -18.83 -23.51 18.28
C PHE A 355 -20.04 -22.55 18.33
N LEU A 356 -21.27 -23.11 18.27
CA LEU A 356 -22.50 -22.31 18.29
C LEU A 356 -22.76 -21.67 19.66
N ASP A 357 -22.09 -22.15 20.71
CA ASP A 357 -22.06 -21.57 22.04
C ASP A 357 -21.14 -20.35 22.16
N LYS A 358 -20.36 -20.03 21.11
CA LYS A 358 -19.39 -18.93 21.12
C LYS A 358 -19.76 -17.82 20.16
N THR A 359 -19.40 -16.59 20.55
CA THR A 359 -19.49 -15.40 19.72
C THR A 359 -18.16 -14.66 19.77
N THR A 360 -17.93 -13.76 18.82
CA THR A 360 -16.82 -12.81 18.89
C THR A 360 -17.36 -11.47 19.37
N GLU A 361 -16.85 -10.99 20.50
CA GLU A 361 -17.10 -9.64 20.96
C GLU A 361 -15.98 -8.72 20.50
N GLY A 362 -16.36 -7.54 20.05
CA GLY A 362 -15.42 -6.61 19.42
C GLY A 362 -14.93 -7.11 18.07
N LYS A 363 -14.08 -6.33 17.44
CA LYS A 363 -13.52 -6.68 16.15
C LYS A 363 -12.00 -6.49 16.20
N ARG A 364 -11.30 -7.56 15.99
CA ARG A 364 -9.86 -7.52 15.75
C ARG A 364 -9.57 -6.79 14.44
N PRO A 365 -8.53 -5.92 14.38
CA PRO A 365 -8.24 -5.12 13.19
C PRO A 365 -7.50 -5.88 12.08
N ASN A 366 -7.09 -7.12 12.32
CA ASN A 366 -6.43 -7.99 11.34
C ASN A 366 -7.13 -9.35 11.25
N SER A 367 -6.73 -10.17 10.30
CA SER A 367 -7.23 -11.52 10.06
C SER A 367 -6.08 -12.52 9.92
N PRO A 368 -6.34 -13.82 10.02
CA PRO A 368 -5.38 -14.85 9.65
C PRO A 368 -4.86 -14.69 8.22
N TYR A 369 -3.67 -15.21 8.02
CA TYR A 369 -2.93 -15.18 6.76
C TYR A 369 -2.44 -16.56 6.41
N ILE A 370 -2.59 -16.94 5.16
CA ILE A 370 -2.07 -18.20 4.60
C ILE A 370 -0.88 -17.80 3.71
N PRO A 371 0.36 -18.02 4.19
CA PRO A 371 1.55 -17.75 3.39
C PRO A 371 1.58 -18.58 2.11
N ARG A 372 2.34 -18.13 1.14
CA ARG A 372 2.60 -18.85 -0.11
C ARG A 372 3.00 -20.30 0.16
N PHE A 373 2.38 -21.25 -0.55
CA PHE A 373 2.71 -22.68 -0.49
C PHE A 373 2.89 -23.30 -1.89
N ARG A 374 2.50 -22.63 -2.98
CA ARG A 374 2.72 -23.12 -4.35
C ARG A 374 4.09 -22.73 -4.89
N ASN A 375 4.71 -23.62 -5.65
CA ASN A 375 5.97 -23.42 -6.38
C ASN A 375 7.14 -22.96 -5.49
N VAL A 376 7.16 -23.36 -4.21
CA VAL A 376 8.19 -22.90 -3.25
C VAL A 376 9.47 -23.71 -3.40
N LEU A 377 9.41 -25.04 -3.21
CA LEU A 377 10.57 -25.93 -3.27
C LEU A 377 10.85 -26.38 -4.71
N LYS A 378 9.82 -26.58 -5.49
CA LYS A 378 9.87 -27.00 -6.90
C LYS A 378 8.70 -26.40 -7.67
N GLN A 379 8.79 -26.38 -8.98
CA GLN A 379 7.68 -26.04 -9.86
C GLN A 379 6.63 -27.16 -9.83
N GLU A 380 5.45 -26.90 -9.28
CA GLU A 380 4.37 -27.89 -9.08
C GLU A 380 3.18 -27.67 -10.01
N THR A 381 3.08 -26.47 -10.59
CA THR A 381 1.94 -26.03 -11.40
C THR A 381 2.39 -25.63 -12.79
N ASP A 382 1.43 -25.39 -13.67
CA ASP A 382 1.68 -24.93 -15.04
C ASP A 382 1.65 -23.38 -15.15
N PHE A 383 1.79 -22.69 -14.00
CA PHE A 383 1.96 -21.24 -13.88
C PHE A 383 3.15 -20.90 -13.00
N LEU A 384 3.76 -19.74 -13.24
CA LEU A 384 4.89 -19.25 -12.44
C LEU A 384 4.42 -18.59 -11.13
N ARG A 385 5.29 -18.61 -10.12
CA ARG A 385 5.11 -17.99 -8.83
C ARG A 385 3.97 -18.65 -8.02
N GLY A 386 3.07 -17.87 -7.45
CA GLY A 386 1.99 -18.38 -6.63
C GLY A 386 1.21 -17.27 -5.93
N TYR A 387 0.51 -17.65 -4.89
CA TYR A 387 -0.36 -16.76 -4.12
C TYR A 387 -0.22 -17.00 -2.62
N ALA A 388 -0.56 -15.97 -1.85
CA ALA A 388 -0.94 -16.05 -0.46
C ALA A 388 -2.46 -15.83 -0.35
N ALA A 389 -3.03 -16.02 0.84
CA ALA A 389 -4.44 -15.73 1.07
C ALA A 389 -4.68 -15.07 2.43
N GLY A 390 -5.65 -14.17 2.47
CA GLY A 390 -6.31 -13.81 3.72
C GLY A 390 -7.41 -14.80 4.05
N PHE A 391 -7.63 -15.05 5.33
CA PHE A 391 -8.72 -15.87 5.84
C PHE A 391 -9.43 -15.14 6.98
N GLY A 392 -10.70 -15.44 7.21
CA GLY A 392 -11.43 -14.91 8.35
C GLY A 392 -12.71 -15.68 8.62
N ALA A 393 -13.11 -15.70 9.88
CA ALA A 393 -14.36 -16.29 10.33
C ALA A 393 -15.13 -15.28 11.21
N ASN A 394 -16.42 -15.14 10.95
CA ASN A 394 -17.28 -14.25 11.69
C ASN A 394 -18.59 -14.96 12.06
N ARG A 395 -19.02 -14.79 13.30
CA ARG A 395 -20.33 -15.31 13.72
C ARG A 395 -21.43 -14.51 13.04
N MET A 396 -22.27 -15.19 12.26
CA MET A 396 -23.44 -14.54 11.66
C MET A 396 -24.42 -14.12 12.75
N SER A 397 -24.94 -12.92 12.64
CA SER A 397 -25.92 -12.42 13.60
C SER A 397 -26.83 -11.40 12.93
N TRP A 398 -28.10 -11.39 13.32
CA TRP A 398 -29.10 -10.44 12.85
C TRP A 398 -30.09 -10.13 13.96
N ASN A 399 -30.81 -9.04 13.81
CA ASN A 399 -31.95 -8.72 14.64
C ASN A 399 -33.21 -9.19 13.89
N LYS A 400 -34.11 -9.85 14.61
CA LYS A 400 -35.35 -10.33 14.01
C LYS A 400 -36.24 -9.15 13.65
N ASN A 401 -36.54 -8.97 12.36
CA ASN A 401 -37.33 -7.86 11.85
C ASN A 401 -38.74 -8.34 11.49
N GLU A 402 -39.48 -8.85 12.49
CA GLU A 402 -40.80 -9.42 12.34
C GLU A 402 -41.77 -8.87 13.40
N GLY A 403 -43.06 -8.82 13.07
CA GLY A 403 -44.08 -8.33 13.95
C GLY A 403 -44.43 -6.85 13.76
N LEU A 404 -45.33 -6.33 14.56
CA LEU A 404 -45.76 -4.93 14.58
C LEU A 404 -45.78 -4.42 16.02
N GLY A 405 -45.67 -3.10 16.19
CA GLY A 405 -45.76 -2.43 17.48
C GLY A 405 -44.71 -2.91 18.49
N GLU A 406 -45.16 -3.35 19.65
CA GLU A 406 -44.30 -3.78 20.75
C GLU A 406 -43.52 -5.07 20.42
N THR A 407 -44.18 -6.02 19.74
CA THR A 407 -43.55 -7.26 19.27
C THR A 407 -42.38 -6.99 18.32
N LEU A 408 -42.49 -6.01 17.42
CA LEU A 408 -41.38 -5.59 16.56
C LEU A 408 -40.24 -4.99 17.37
N LYS A 409 -40.53 -4.14 18.37
CA LYS A 409 -39.53 -3.55 19.24
C LYS A 409 -38.75 -4.62 20.01
N ASP A 410 -39.48 -5.59 20.59
CA ASP A 410 -38.88 -6.70 21.33
C ASP A 410 -38.00 -7.58 20.43
N ASN A 411 -38.45 -7.86 19.21
CA ASN A 411 -37.69 -8.64 18.25
C ASN A 411 -36.43 -7.88 17.78
N LEU A 412 -36.52 -6.59 17.52
CA LEU A 412 -35.38 -5.75 17.17
C LEU A 412 -34.35 -5.61 18.31
N ALA A 413 -34.79 -5.76 19.57
CA ALA A 413 -33.90 -5.75 20.72
C ALA A 413 -33.16 -7.09 20.92
N LYS A 414 -33.67 -8.19 20.33
CA LYS A 414 -33.07 -9.53 20.43
C LYS A 414 -32.14 -9.79 19.26
N ARG A 415 -30.90 -10.16 19.57
CA ARG A 415 -29.92 -10.57 18.58
C ARG A 415 -29.93 -12.08 18.44
N GLU A 416 -30.18 -12.56 17.24
CA GLU A 416 -30.08 -13.97 16.88
C GLU A 416 -28.72 -14.26 16.25
N TYR A 417 -28.25 -15.50 16.43
CA TYR A 417 -26.97 -15.96 15.92
C TYR A 417 -27.18 -17.18 15.03
N GLY A 418 -26.60 -17.13 13.83
CA GLY A 418 -26.56 -18.24 12.89
C GLY A 418 -25.27 -19.04 12.95
N ASN A 419 -24.88 -19.66 11.86
CA ASN A 419 -23.60 -20.33 11.68
C ASN A 419 -22.46 -19.32 11.65
N TRP A 420 -21.22 -19.80 11.65
CA TRP A 420 -20.06 -18.98 11.32
C TRP A 420 -19.95 -18.83 9.81
N SER A 421 -19.81 -17.63 9.33
CA SER A 421 -19.39 -17.35 7.96
C SER A 421 -17.88 -17.38 7.90
N VAL A 422 -17.31 -18.19 6.99
CA VAL A 422 -15.88 -18.25 6.71
C VAL A 422 -15.58 -17.74 5.32
N GLY A 423 -14.42 -17.13 5.13
CA GLY A 423 -14.06 -16.59 3.83
C GLY A 423 -12.56 -16.43 3.63
N SER A 424 -12.13 -16.56 2.38
CA SER A 424 -10.76 -16.30 1.97
C SER A 424 -10.71 -15.46 0.70
N HIS A 425 -9.62 -14.74 0.53
CA HIS A 425 -9.31 -13.98 -0.68
C HIS A 425 -7.87 -14.21 -1.11
N MET A 426 -7.69 -14.30 -2.43
CA MET A 426 -6.39 -14.48 -3.05
C MET A 426 -5.55 -13.21 -3.01
N MET A 427 -4.25 -13.37 -2.87
CA MET A 427 -3.22 -12.37 -3.11
C MET A 427 -2.14 -13.02 -4.00
N GLY A 428 -2.37 -12.99 -5.31
CA GLY A 428 -1.52 -13.63 -6.31
C GLY A 428 -0.43 -12.71 -6.81
N GLU A 429 0.77 -13.24 -7.02
CA GLU A 429 1.89 -12.51 -7.61
C GLU A 429 1.72 -12.43 -9.13
N THR A 430 1.54 -11.22 -9.68
CA THR A 430 1.50 -11.03 -11.14
C THR A 430 2.91 -10.86 -11.71
N ILE A 431 3.11 -11.30 -12.95
CA ILE A 431 4.38 -11.18 -13.64
C ILE A 431 4.45 -9.81 -14.34
N PRO A 432 5.48 -8.97 -14.04
CA PRO A 432 5.65 -7.69 -14.73
C PRO A 432 5.88 -7.88 -16.23
N ARG A 433 5.06 -7.25 -17.07
CA ARG A 433 5.13 -7.35 -18.55
C ARG A 433 5.30 -5.97 -19.16
N GLU A 434 6.01 -5.91 -20.30
CA GLU A 434 6.21 -4.65 -21.02
C GLU A 434 4.87 -4.05 -21.53
N SER A 435 3.91 -4.92 -21.86
CA SER A 435 2.56 -4.54 -22.28
C SER A 435 1.70 -3.90 -21.19
N ASN A 436 2.10 -4.05 -19.92
CA ASN A 436 1.48 -3.36 -18.78
C ASN A 436 2.24 -2.07 -18.51
N PHE A 437 1.63 -0.94 -18.86
CA PHE A 437 2.30 0.36 -18.81
C PHE A 437 1.39 1.51 -18.42
N VAL A 438 2.02 2.62 -18.06
CA VAL A 438 1.44 3.95 -17.96
C VAL A 438 2.20 4.91 -18.87
N ALA A 439 1.49 5.82 -19.53
CA ALA A 439 2.04 6.82 -20.42
C ALA A 439 1.28 8.16 -20.27
N LEU A 440 1.85 9.24 -20.77
CA LEU A 440 1.15 10.53 -20.80
C LEU A 440 0.18 10.59 -21.99
N ASP A 441 -1.04 11.06 -21.75
CA ASP A 441 -1.96 11.41 -22.84
C ASP A 441 -1.46 12.67 -23.54
N LYS A 442 -1.53 12.67 -24.88
CA LYS A 442 -0.99 13.76 -25.70
C LYS A 442 -1.89 14.99 -25.72
N THR A 443 -3.16 14.83 -25.44
CA THR A 443 -4.19 15.88 -25.63
C THR A 443 -4.93 16.21 -24.34
N LEU A 444 -5.31 15.20 -23.57
CA LEU A 444 -6.11 15.36 -22.37
C LEU A 444 -5.27 15.87 -21.20
N LYS A 445 -5.80 16.85 -20.50
CA LYS A 445 -5.17 17.47 -19.33
C LYS A 445 -6.02 17.25 -18.08
N ASP A 446 -5.34 17.23 -16.93
CA ASP A 446 -5.98 17.25 -15.63
C ASP A 446 -6.35 18.70 -15.22
N PRO A 447 -7.05 18.91 -14.06
CA PRO A 447 -7.41 20.26 -13.58
C PRO A 447 -6.23 21.19 -13.29
N PHE A 448 -5.00 20.70 -13.31
CA PHE A 448 -3.77 21.49 -13.12
C PHE A 448 -3.03 21.74 -14.44
N GLY A 449 -3.61 21.35 -15.59
CA GLY A 449 -2.97 21.47 -16.90
C GLY A 449 -1.89 20.44 -17.17
N MET A 450 -1.70 19.46 -16.28
CA MET A 450 -0.79 18.34 -16.52
C MET A 450 -1.41 17.31 -17.48
N PRO A 451 -0.60 16.60 -18.29
CA PRO A 451 -1.12 15.48 -19.08
C PRO A 451 -1.83 14.44 -18.18
N GLN A 452 -3.00 13.94 -18.61
CA GLN A 452 -3.59 12.78 -17.95
C GLN A 452 -2.74 11.54 -18.18
N LEU A 453 -2.79 10.60 -17.25
CA LEU A 453 -2.18 9.30 -17.46
C LEU A 453 -3.10 8.39 -18.27
N ARG A 454 -2.50 7.70 -19.25
CA ARG A 454 -3.07 6.55 -19.94
C ARG A 454 -2.58 5.29 -19.24
N ILE A 455 -3.48 4.42 -18.85
CA ILE A 455 -3.18 3.17 -18.13
C ILE A 455 -3.61 1.99 -18.99
N SER A 456 -2.67 1.11 -19.32
CA SER A 456 -2.88 -0.12 -20.06
C SER A 456 -2.32 -1.27 -19.22
N VAL A 457 -3.17 -1.88 -18.39
CA VAL A 457 -2.78 -2.93 -17.44
C VAL A 457 -3.85 -4.00 -17.41
N ASP A 458 -3.46 -5.26 -17.54
CA ASP A 458 -4.36 -6.41 -17.48
C ASP A 458 -3.70 -7.64 -16.87
N TYR A 459 -4.52 -8.67 -16.67
CA TYR A 459 -4.11 -10.03 -16.32
C TYR A 459 -3.75 -10.83 -17.57
N ASP A 460 -2.98 -11.91 -17.40
CA ASP A 460 -2.62 -12.83 -18.48
C ASP A 460 -3.02 -14.29 -18.18
N ASN A 461 -2.58 -15.21 -19.03
CA ASN A 461 -2.88 -16.63 -18.87
C ASN A 461 -2.26 -17.24 -17.60
N ASN A 462 -1.11 -16.69 -17.13
CA ASN A 462 -0.51 -17.10 -15.86
C ASN A 462 -1.44 -16.77 -14.68
N ASP A 463 -2.05 -15.58 -14.72
CA ASP A 463 -3.02 -15.13 -13.73
C ASP A 463 -4.32 -15.97 -13.74
N GLU A 464 -4.82 -16.32 -14.93
CA GLU A 464 -6.03 -17.15 -15.08
C GLU A 464 -5.82 -18.56 -14.48
N LYS A 465 -4.69 -19.19 -14.76
CA LYS A 465 -4.33 -20.49 -14.19
C LYS A 465 -4.17 -20.42 -12.67
N MET A 466 -3.55 -19.36 -12.17
CA MET A 466 -3.37 -19.12 -10.74
C MET A 466 -4.71 -18.98 -10.02
N VAL A 467 -5.67 -18.26 -10.61
CA VAL A 467 -7.04 -18.12 -10.06
C VAL A 467 -7.73 -19.48 -9.95
N LYS A 468 -7.63 -20.33 -10.98
CA LYS A 468 -8.22 -21.66 -10.98
C LYS A 468 -7.62 -22.53 -9.87
N ASP A 469 -6.29 -22.61 -9.80
CA ASP A 469 -5.59 -23.38 -8.77
C ASP A 469 -5.96 -22.88 -7.34
N TYR A 470 -6.00 -21.56 -7.14
CA TYR A 470 -6.43 -20.99 -5.86
C TYR A 470 -7.83 -21.46 -5.45
N ILE A 471 -8.79 -21.40 -6.36
CA ILE A 471 -10.18 -21.84 -6.12
C ILE A 471 -10.20 -23.32 -5.74
N ASP A 472 -9.50 -24.18 -6.51
CA ASP A 472 -9.43 -25.62 -6.28
C ASP A 472 -8.80 -25.92 -4.89
N GLN A 473 -7.66 -25.29 -4.58
CA GLN A 473 -6.94 -25.52 -3.33
C GLN A 473 -7.69 -25.01 -2.09
N MET A 474 -8.30 -23.83 -2.17
CA MET A 474 -9.06 -23.31 -1.03
C MET A 474 -10.38 -24.06 -0.82
N THR A 475 -11.03 -24.53 -1.89
CA THR A 475 -12.20 -25.39 -1.81
C THR A 475 -11.84 -26.73 -1.13
N GLU A 476 -10.72 -27.35 -1.51
CA GLU A 476 -10.20 -28.55 -0.86
C GLU A 476 -9.95 -28.32 0.64
N MET A 477 -9.25 -27.23 1.00
CA MET A 477 -8.93 -26.92 2.39
C MET A 477 -10.20 -26.66 3.23
N PHE A 478 -11.20 -25.99 2.67
CA PHE A 478 -12.46 -25.71 3.34
C PHE A 478 -13.29 -27.00 3.53
N THR A 479 -13.35 -27.85 2.50
CA THR A 479 -14.04 -29.16 2.57
C THR A 479 -13.37 -30.05 3.62
N MET A 480 -12.04 -30.13 3.61
CA MET A 480 -11.26 -30.90 4.57
C MET A 480 -11.49 -30.43 6.02
N ALA A 481 -11.67 -29.12 6.23
CA ALA A 481 -11.97 -28.56 7.55
C ALA A 481 -13.43 -28.77 7.99
N GLY A 482 -14.28 -29.36 7.13
CA GLY A 482 -15.68 -29.61 7.44
C GLY A 482 -16.57 -28.36 7.30
N PHE A 483 -16.12 -27.37 6.53
CA PHE A 483 -16.96 -26.23 6.18
C PHE A 483 -18.02 -26.63 5.15
N THR A 484 -19.18 -26.05 5.24
CA THR A 484 -20.36 -26.33 4.42
C THR A 484 -20.72 -25.13 3.54
N ASN A 485 -21.68 -25.29 2.65
CA ASN A 485 -22.16 -24.21 1.75
C ASN A 485 -21.02 -23.47 1.03
N ILE A 486 -19.99 -24.23 0.60
CA ILE A 486 -18.79 -23.66 -0.01
C ILE A 486 -19.14 -23.05 -1.37
N ARG A 487 -18.75 -21.80 -1.58
CA ARG A 487 -18.92 -21.05 -2.82
C ARG A 487 -17.60 -20.42 -3.22
N ALA A 488 -17.20 -20.70 -4.46
CA ALA A 488 -16.04 -20.09 -5.09
C ALA A 488 -16.46 -19.04 -6.11
N ASN A 489 -15.73 -17.95 -6.20
CA ASN A 489 -16.01 -16.86 -7.12
C ASN A 489 -14.71 -16.27 -7.68
N ASP A 490 -14.64 -16.18 -9.01
CA ASP A 490 -13.73 -15.27 -9.70
C ASP A 490 -14.54 -14.01 -10.08
N SER A 491 -14.21 -12.89 -9.46
CA SER A 491 -14.94 -11.63 -9.64
C SER A 491 -14.76 -11.02 -11.03
N LYS A 492 -13.77 -11.49 -11.80
CA LYS A 492 -13.37 -10.90 -13.10
C LYS A 492 -13.13 -9.38 -13.02
N GLN A 493 -12.87 -8.86 -11.82
CA GLN A 493 -12.62 -7.43 -11.62
C GLN A 493 -11.38 -6.96 -12.37
N PRO A 494 -11.35 -5.70 -12.83
CA PRO A 494 -10.15 -5.08 -13.37
C PRO A 494 -8.98 -5.09 -12.38
N ALA A 495 -7.78 -4.89 -12.89
CA ALA A 495 -6.60 -4.64 -12.07
C ALA A 495 -6.74 -3.32 -11.28
N GLY A 496 -5.99 -3.19 -10.19
CA GLY A 496 -5.89 -1.97 -9.38
C GLY A 496 -6.73 -1.96 -8.11
N LEU A 497 -7.79 -2.77 -8.00
CA LEU A 497 -8.63 -2.80 -6.79
C LEU A 497 -7.90 -3.41 -5.56
N ASP A 498 -6.81 -4.14 -5.76
CA ASP A 498 -5.87 -4.58 -4.73
C ASP A 498 -5.09 -3.42 -4.08
N ILE A 499 -5.01 -2.26 -4.78
CA ILE A 499 -4.38 -1.01 -4.31
C ILE A 499 -2.86 -1.15 -4.11
N HIS A 500 -2.23 -2.09 -4.79
CA HIS A 500 -0.79 -2.42 -4.69
C HIS A 500 -0.06 -2.18 -6.02
N GLU A 501 -0.22 -1.00 -6.61
CA GLU A 501 0.44 -0.64 -7.86
C GLU A 501 1.96 -0.62 -7.67
N MET A 502 2.69 -1.33 -8.52
CA MET A 502 4.14 -1.50 -8.50
C MET A 502 4.75 -1.34 -9.89
N GLY A 503 6.04 -0.98 -9.95
CA GLY A 503 6.78 -0.90 -11.20
C GLY A 503 6.66 0.42 -11.97
N GLY A 504 7.10 0.42 -13.20
CA GLY A 504 7.23 1.61 -14.04
C GLY A 504 8.55 2.37 -13.89
N VAL A 505 9.21 2.25 -12.73
CA VAL A 505 10.54 2.82 -12.45
C VAL A 505 11.45 1.74 -11.81
N ARG A 506 11.32 0.50 -12.28
CA ARG A 506 11.90 -0.68 -11.64
C ARG A 506 13.40 -0.58 -11.36
N MET A 507 13.82 -1.18 -10.25
CA MET A 507 15.22 -1.40 -9.90
C MET A 507 15.85 -2.51 -10.76
N GLY A 508 17.17 -2.49 -10.90
CA GLY A 508 17.95 -3.55 -11.56
C GLY A 508 19.44 -3.22 -11.61
N LYS A 509 20.23 -4.22 -11.97
CA LYS A 509 21.70 -4.08 -12.05
C LYS A 509 22.15 -3.37 -13.33
N ASP A 510 21.43 -3.63 -14.44
CA ASP A 510 21.77 -3.11 -15.76
C ASP A 510 20.95 -1.85 -16.08
N PRO A 511 21.60 -0.68 -16.30
CA PRO A 511 20.91 0.55 -16.70
C PRO A 511 20.20 0.49 -18.04
N LYS A 512 20.47 -0.52 -18.89
CA LYS A 512 19.76 -0.74 -20.15
C LYS A 512 18.37 -1.35 -19.96
N THR A 513 18.14 -2.02 -18.85
CA THR A 513 16.90 -2.75 -18.57
C THR A 513 16.17 -2.28 -17.34
N SER A 514 16.71 -1.27 -16.63
CA SER A 514 16.13 -0.75 -15.39
C SER A 514 16.34 0.77 -15.27
N MET A 515 15.54 1.39 -14.40
CA MET A 515 15.62 2.82 -14.12
C MET A 515 16.50 3.13 -12.91
N LEU A 516 16.49 2.24 -11.91
CA LEU A 516 17.11 2.48 -10.60
C LEU A 516 18.19 1.43 -10.31
N ASN A 517 19.25 1.89 -9.66
CA ASN A 517 20.29 1.01 -9.11
C ASN A 517 19.87 0.38 -7.77
N GLY A 518 20.77 -0.41 -7.17
CA GLY A 518 20.55 -1.09 -5.89
C GLY A 518 20.33 -0.18 -4.69
N PHE A 519 20.51 1.14 -4.83
CA PHE A 519 20.27 2.14 -3.78
C PHE A 519 19.09 3.07 -4.09
N ASN A 520 18.18 2.61 -4.98
CA ASN A 520 17.00 3.35 -5.39
C ASN A 520 17.28 4.68 -6.14
N GLN A 521 18.50 4.91 -6.60
CA GLN A 521 18.87 6.09 -7.37
C GLN A 521 18.60 5.85 -8.87
N LEU A 522 18.10 6.86 -9.59
CA LEU A 522 18.10 6.82 -11.05
C LEU A 522 19.53 6.61 -11.58
N HIS A 523 19.73 5.64 -12.48
CA HIS A 523 21.03 5.37 -13.08
C HIS A 523 21.63 6.61 -13.74
N ALA A 524 20.79 7.35 -14.45
CA ALA A 524 21.19 8.52 -15.23
C ALA A 524 21.13 9.85 -14.44
N CYS A 525 20.59 9.85 -13.20
CA CYS A 525 20.47 11.05 -12.36
C CYS A 525 20.52 10.67 -10.87
N LYS A 526 21.71 10.42 -10.36
CA LYS A 526 21.96 9.79 -9.05
C LYS A 526 21.39 10.52 -7.84
N ASN A 527 21.11 11.80 -7.95
CA ASN A 527 20.50 12.59 -6.87
C ASN A 527 18.95 12.61 -6.89
N VAL A 528 18.34 11.80 -7.75
CA VAL A 528 16.91 11.50 -7.75
C VAL A 528 16.71 10.06 -7.31
N ILE A 529 15.87 9.84 -6.30
CA ILE A 529 15.70 8.58 -5.58
C ILE A 529 14.20 8.24 -5.54
N VAL A 530 13.85 6.98 -5.81
CA VAL A 530 12.46 6.49 -5.80
C VAL A 530 12.36 5.29 -4.86
N THR A 531 11.49 5.37 -3.84
CA THR A 531 11.35 4.33 -2.82
C THR A 531 9.92 3.89 -2.56
N ASP A 532 8.97 4.36 -3.37
CA ASP A 532 7.58 3.89 -3.36
C ASP A 532 7.38 2.68 -4.29
N GLY A 533 6.13 2.30 -4.53
CA GLY A 533 5.81 1.16 -5.38
C GLY A 533 6.39 1.22 -6.80
N ALA A 534 6.71 2.41 -7.30
CA ALA A 534 7.31 2.55 -8.64
C ALA A 534 8.66 1.84 -8.77
N CYS A 535 9.46 1.74 -7.70
CA CYS A 535 10.78 1.14 -7.72
C CYS A 535 10.78 -0.40 -7.84
N MET A 536 9.63 -1.04 -7.66
CA MET A 536 9.54 -2.49 -7.53
C MET A 536 9.83 -3.21 -8.85
N THR A 537 10.59 -4.29 -8.75
CA THR A 537 11.00 -5.15 -9.87
C THR A 537 10.04 -6.32 -10.08
N SER A 538 9.44 -6.81 -8.99
CA SER A 538 8.40 -7.84 -8.95
C SER A 538 7.40 -7.51 -7.85
N THR A 539 6.31 -8.27 -7.71
CA THR A 539 5.23 -7.95 -6.78
C THR A 539 5.22 -8.78 -5.52
N SER A 540 5.79 -9.99 -5.53
CA SER A 540 5.63 -10.96 -4.46
C SER A 540 4.14 -11.30 -4.19
N THR A 541 3.84 -11.94 -3.06
CA THR A 541 2.47 -12.17 -2.57
C THR A 541 2.18 -11.38 -1.30
N GLN A 542 3.22 -10.83 -0.66
CA GLN A 542 3.11 -10.05 0.57
C GLN A 542 2.75 -8.60 0.27
N ASN A 543 1.94 -8.01 1.15
CA ASN A 543 1.62 -6.58 1.08
C ASN A 543 2.90 -5.74 1.07
N PRO A 544 3.06 -4.79 0.13
CA PRO A 544 4.38 -4.21 -0.15
C PRO A 544 4.79 -3.06 0.77
N SER A 545 3.88 -2.52 1.59
CA SER A 545 4.11 -1.28 2.34
C SER A 545 5.29 -1.34 3.30
N LEU A 546 5.52 -2.48 3.98
CA LEU A 546 6.69 -2.65 4.85
C LEU A 546 8.00 -2.56 4.07
N THR A 547 8.03 -3.15 2.87
CA THR A 547 9.18 -3.11 1.97
C THR A 547 9.46 -1.69 1.46
N TYR A 548 8.43 -0.91 1.12
CA TYR A 548 8.59 0.51 0.76
C TYR A 548 9.21 1.34 1.89
N MET A 549 8.76 1.13 3.13
CA MET A 549 9.34 1.80 4.30
C MET A 549 10.81 1.42 4.51
N ALA A 550 11.14 0.14 4.37
CA ALA A 550 12.51 -0.36 4.50
C ALA A 550 13.43 0.19 3.39
N PHE A 551 12.97 0.23 2.14
CA PHE A 551 13.70 0.90 1.06
C PHE A 551 13.92 2.38 1.34
N SER A 552 12.91 3.09 1.86
CA SER A 552 13.02 4.51 2.18
C SER A 552 14.09 4.76 3.24
N ALA A 553 14.10 3.99 4.32
CA ALA A 553 15.10 4.10 5.37
C ALA A 553 16.52 3.81 4.85
N ARG A 554 16.68 2.72 4.07
CA ARG A 554 17.97 2.32 3.47
C ARG A 554 18.50 3.37 2.48
N ALA A 555 17.65 3.84 1.58
CA ALA A 555 18.02 4.80 0.56
C ALA A 555 18.42 6.15 1.15
N VAL A 556 17.73 6.62 2.19
CA VAL A 556 18.09 7.86 2.88
C VAL A 556 19.45 7.71 3.56
N ASP A 557 19.71 6.61 4.25
CA ASP A 557 20.99 6.38 4.92
C ASP A 557 22.14 6.40 3.92
N TYR A 558 21.98 5.73 2.79
CA TYR A 558 22.95 5.74 1.69
C TYR A 558 23.13 7.16 1.12
N ALA A 559 22.06 7.85 0.75
CA ALA A 559 22.12 9.17 0.13
C ALA A 559 22.81 10.20 1.02
N VAL A 560 22.53 10.19 2.32
CA VAL A 560 23.19 11.11 3.27
C VAL A 560 24.69 10.81 3.40
N LYS A 561 25.10 9.53 3.38
CA LYS A 561 26.51 9.14 3.35
C LYS A 561 27.22 9.65 2.09
N GLU A 562 26.59 9.51 0.93
CA GLU A 562 27.15 9.97 -0.35
C GLU A 562 27.17 11.51 -0.46
N MET A 563 26.17 12.21 0.07
CA MET A 563 26.22 13.69 0.18
C MET A 563 27.40 14.18 1.02
N LYS A 564 27.70 13.52 2.16
CA LYS A 564 28.86 13.87 3.00
C LYS A 564 30.18 13.67 2.27
N LYS A 565 30.25 12.70 1.37
CA LYS A 565 31.40 12.45 0.49
C LYS A 565 31.44 13.37 -0.74
N LYS A 566 30.42 14.21 -0.95
CA LYS A 566 30.24 15.08 -2.13
C LYS A 566 30.09 14.30 -3.45
N ASN A 567 29.52 13.10 -3.39
CA ASN A 567 29.25 12.24 -4.56
C ASN A 567 27.87 12.51 -5.17
N LEU A 568 27.02 13.33 -4.53
CA LEU A 568 25.68 13.74 -4.98
C LEU A 568 25.53 15.26 -5.09
#